data_caae1fd166935cb502a4703b0deab826
#
_entry.id   caae1fd166935cb502a4703b0deab826
#
_cell.length_a   1.000
_cell.length_b   1.000
_cell.length_c   1.000
_cell.angle_alpha   90.00
_cell.angle_beta   90.00
_cell.angle_gamma   90.00
#
_symmetry.space_group_name_H-M   'P 1'
#
loop_
_entity.id
_entity.type
_entity.pdbx_description
1 polymer ?
#
loop_
_entity_poly.entity_id
_entity_poly.type
_entity_poly.pdbx_seq_one_letter_code
_entity_poly.pdbx_strand_id
1 'polypeptide(L)'
;MPETAEFELTTQLAEFLRTHHFGKYRGLVTDVGDPEAIGRIKARVPAILGDELETPWAMPALPFAGPQHGLFLLPEVDDGVWIEFEGGDVSRPIWSGCWWARGQVPSPAGEKQRLLATSAGHQILIDEDADEIRVTHPGGGEFVIGASEITLKLGACELKITASEINLNNGMVKVTAAGASLVNDAFKIGA
;
A
#
# COMPACT_ATOMS: atom_id res chain seq x y z
N MET A 1 -50.38 -9.67 -29.97
CA MET A 1 -49.09 -10.35 -30.20
C MET A 1 -47.84 -9.49 -29.84
N PRO A 2 -47.83 -8.13 -29.92
CA PRO A 2 -46.70 -7.36 -29.38
C PRO A 2 -46.62 -7.35 -27.82
N GLU A 3 -47.74 -7.33 -27.13
CA GLU A 3 -47.79 -7.27 -25.63
C GLU A 3 -47.12 -8.48 -24.94
N THR A 4 -47.19 -9.67 -25.53
CA THR A 4 -46.52 -10.86 -24.97
C THR A 4 -44.99 -10.79 -25.06
N ALA A 5 -44.47 -10.25 -26.15
CA ALA A 5 -43.02 -10.10 -26.36
C ALA A 5 -42.44 -8.99 -25.45
N GLU A 6 -43.16 -7.91 -25.23
CA GLU A 6 -42.78 -6.85 -24.31
C GLU A 6 -42.79 -7.32 -22.83
N PHE A 7 -43.81 -8.12 -22.47
CA PHE A 7 -43.87 -8.72 -21.14
C PHE A 7 -42.74 -9.73 -20.90
N GLU A 8 -42.45 -10.60 -21.88
CA GLU A 8 -41.30 -11.53 -21.80
C GLU A 8 -39.98 -10.82 -21.67
N LEU A 9 -39.73 -9.78 -22.47
CA LEU A 9 -38.52 -8.99 -22.42
C LEU A 9 -38.37 -8.28 -21.06
N THR A 10 -39.46 -7.72 -20.56
CA THR A 10 -39.46 -7.02 -19.26
C THR A 10 -39.17 -8.00 -18.11
N THR A 11 -39.72 -9.19 -18.16
CA THR A 11 -39.49 -10.25 -17.19
C THR A 11 -38.03 -10.74 -17.22
N GLN A 12 -37.48 -10.97 -18.40
CA GLN A 12 -36.08 -11.37 -18.60
C GLN A 12 -35.12 -10.29 -18.11
N LEU A 13 -35.41 -9.01 -18.39
CA LEU A 13 -34.60 -7.89 -17.91
C LEU A 13 -34.68 -7.78 -16.40
N ALA A 14 -35.84 -7.92 -15.79
CA ALA A 14 -36.00 -7.89 -14.33
C ALA A 14 -35.23 -9.02 -13.66
N GLU A 15 -35.26 -10.23 -14.23
CA GLU A 15 -34.50 -11.37 -13.73
C GLU A 15 -33.01 -11.20 -13.90
N PHE A 16 -32.56 -10.68 -15.06
CA PHE A 16 -31.17 -10.35 -15.30
C PHE A 16 -30.65 -9.31 -14.28
N LEU A 17 -31.38 -8.21 -14.06
CA LEU A 17 -31.03 -7.17 -13.08
C LEU A 17 -31.03 -7.69 -11.64
N ARG A 18 -31.83 -8.71 -11.33
CA ARG A 18 -31.88 -9.34 -10.02
C ARG A 18 -30.70 -10.27 -9.74
N THR A 19 -30.18 -10.91 -10.78
CA THR A 19 -29.11 -11.92 -10.70
C THR A 19 -27.73 -11.39 -11.02
N HIS A 20 -27.63 -10.21 -11.66
CA HIS A 20 -26.36 -9.60 -12.05
C HIS A 20 -26.14 -8.30 -11.32
N HIS A 21 -24.94 -8.16 -10.77
CA HIS A 21 -24.56 -7.02 -9.91
C HIS A 21 -23.41 -6.25 -10.54
N PHE A 22 -23.72 -5.07 -11.08
CA PHE A 22 -22.75 -4.19 -11.72
C PHE A 22 -22.33 -3.06 -10.78
N GLY A 23 -21.07 -2.60 -10.91
CA GLY A 23 -20.50 -1.54 -10.10
C GLY A 23 -19.65 -2.05 -8.95
N LYS A 24 -19.30 -1.13 -8.04
CA LYS A 24 -18.43 -1.39 -6.89
C LYS A 24 -19.24 -1.51 -5.61
N TYR A 25 -18.95 -2.54 -4.85
CA TYR A 25 -19.57 -2.81 -3.55
C TYR A 25 -18.53 -2.78 -2.45
N ARG A 26 -18.89 -2.22 -1.30
CA ARG A 26 -18.01 -2.26 -0.13
C ARG A 26 -17.98 -3.66 0.44
N GLY A 27 -16.76 -4.16 0.64
CA GLY A 27 -16.50 -5.40 1.34
C GLY A 27 -15.52 -5.21 2.48
N LEU A 28 -15.48 -6.20 3.36
CA LEU A 28 -14.44 -6.39 4.36
C LEU A 28 -13.74 -7.70 4.08
N VAL A 29 -12.41 -7.69 4.09
CA VAL A 29 -11.60 -8.88 3.85
C VAL A 29 -11.82 -9.90 4.96
N THR A 30 -12.02 -11.17 4.57
CA THR A 30 -12.20 -12.29 5.52
C THR A 30 -11.08 -13.32 5.44
N ASP A 31 -10.42 -13.45 4.28
CA ASP A 31 -9.33 -14.39 4.09
C ASP A 31 -8.38 -13.90 2.99
N VAL A 32 -7.08 -14.02 3.24
CA VAL A 32 -5.97 -13.68 2.31
C VAL A 32 -5.07 -14.88 2.03
N GLY A 33 -5.39 -16.05 2.57
CA GLY A 33 -4.62 -17.29 2.43
C GLY A 33 -4.85 -18.01 1.11
N ASP A 34 -4.74 -17.30 -0.02
CA ASP A 34 -4.96 -17.83 -1.37
C ASP A 34 -4.12 -19.07 -1.67
N PRO A 35 -4.74 -20.25 -1.89
CA PRO A 35 -4.01 -21.48 -2.16
C PRO A 35 -3.25 -21.49 -3.50
N GLU A 36 -3.61 -20.61 -4.43
CA GLU A 36 -2.90 -20.46 -5.71
C GLU A 36 -1.80 -19.39 -5.66
N ALA A 37 -1.71 -18.63 -4.55
CA ALA A 37 -0.71 -17.58 -4.34
C ALA A 37 -0.63 -16.53 -5.47
N ILE A 38 -1.79 -16.17 -6.05
CA ILE A 38 -1.92 -15.16 -7.11
C ILE A 38 -2.56 -13.86 -6.63
N GLY A 39 -2.73 -13.71 -5.30
CA GLY A 39 -3.20 -12.48 -4.68
C GLY A 39 -4.72 -12.36 -4.60
N ARG A 40 -5.45 -13.49 -4.64
CA ARG A 40 -6.90 -13.50 -4.39
C ARG A 40 -7.19 -13.32 -2.90
N ILE A 41 -8.34 -12.78 -2.63
CA ILE A 41 -8.88 -12.62 -1.26
C ILE A 41 -10.32 -13.13 -1.21
N LYS A 42 -10.83 -13.39 -0.01
CA LYS A 42 -12.26 -13.48 0.22
C LYS A 42 -12.73 -12.25 1.00
N ALA A 43 -13.95 -11.86 0.76
CA ALA A 43 -14.54 -10.70 1.41
C ALA A 43 -16.03 -10.92 1.73
N ARG A 44 -16.48 -10.33 2.82
CA ARG A 44 -17.90 -10.18 3.11
C ARG A 44 -18.42 -8.94 2.40
N VAL A 45 -19.51 -9.09 1.65
CA VAL A 45 -20.14 -8.02 0.87
C VAL A 45 -21.63 -7.93 1.27
N PRO A 46 -21.98 -7.25 2.36
CA PRO A 46 -23.33 -7.27 2.93
C PRO A 46 -24.42 -6.85 1.97
N ALA A 47 -24.15 -5.87 1.12
CA ALA A 47 -25.13 -5.36 0.16
C ALA A 47 -25.59 -6.39 -0.89
N ILE A 48 -24.81 -7.46 -1.11
CA ILE A 48 -25.08 -8.46 -2.15
C ILE A 48 -25.32 -9.85 -1.52
N LEU A 49 -24.44 -10.27 -0.59
CA LEU A 49 -24.45 -11.62 -0.04
C LEU A 49 -25.03 -11.70 1.38
N GLY A 50 -25.38 -10.54 1.97
CA GLY A 50 -25.74 -10.47 3.39
C GLY A 50 -24.52 -10.54 4.31
N ASP A 51 -24.79 -10.53 5.63
CA ASP A 51 -23.74 -10.39 6.64
C ASP A 51 -23.01 -11.71 6.97
N GLU A 52 -23.59 -12.85 6.61
CA GLU A 52 -23.07 -14.17 6.99
C GLU A 52 -22.21 -14.84 5.91
N LEU A 53 -22.36 -14.44 4.65
CA LEU A 53 -21.69 -15.08 3.54
C LEU A 53 -20.47 -14.27 3.07
N GLU A 54 -19.43 -15.00 2.69
CA GLU A 54 -18.24 -14.45 2.02
C GLU A 54 -18.26 -14.77 0.52
N THR A 55 -17.51 -14.00 -0.25
CA THR A 55 -17.32 -14.25 -1.68
C THR A 55 -16.50 -15.54 -1.90
N PRO A 56 -16.63 -16.18 -3.07
CA PRO A 56 -15.53 -17.00 -3.60
C PRO A 56 -14.22 -16.18 -3.64
N TRP A 57 -13.10 -16.84 -3.96
CA TRP A 57 -11.82 -16.17 -4.15
C TRP A 57 -11.90 -15.06 -5.21
N ALA A 58 -11.82 -13.81 -4.79
CA ALA A 58 -11.87 -12.63 -5.64
C ALA A 58 -10.50 -12.38 -6.30
N MET A 59 -10.50 -12.29 -7.63
CA MET A 59 -9.29 -11.98 -8.39
C MET A 59 -8.82 -10.55 -8.15
N PRO A 60 -7.49 -10.30 -8.08
CA PRO A 60 -6.97 -8.94 -7.95
C PRO A 60 -7.05 -8.15 -9.26
N ALA A 61 -7.56 -6.92 -9.20
CA ALA A 61 -7.36 -5.92 -10.25
C ALA A 61 -6.23 -4.98 -9.82
N LEU A 62 -5.01 -5.29 -10.24
CA LEU A 62 -3.80 -4.57 -9.84
C LEU A 62 -3.45 -3.49 -10.88
N PRO A 63 -2.74 -2.41 -10.49
CA PRO A 63 -2.29 -1.35 -11.40
C PRO A 63 -1.42 -1.88 -12.55
N PHE A 64 -0.55 -2.84 -12.27
CA PHE A 64 0.14 -3.64 -13.27
C PHE A 64 0.57 -4.98 -12.69
N ALA A 65 0.53 -6.03 -13.53
CA ALA A 65 0.97 -7.38 -13.20
C ALA A 65 1.37 -8.12 -14.47
N GLY A 66 2.36 -8.99 -14.37
CA GLY A 66 2.83 -9.83 -15.47
C GLY A 66 3.76 -10.93 -14.98
N PRO A 67 4.30 -11.79 -15.87
CA PRO A 67 5.16 -12.88 -15.48
C PRO A 67 6.41 -12.38 -14.72
N GLN A 68 6.50 -12.68 -13.44
CA GLN A 68 7.61 -12.33 -12.55
C GLN A 68 7.82 -10.83 -12.31
N HIS A 69 6.80 -9.98 -12.56
CA HIS A 69 6.85 -8.55 -12.26
C HIS A 69 5.45 -8.00 -11.96
N GLY A 70 5.38 -6.93 -11.17
CA GLY A 70 4.10 -6.30 -10.80
C GLY A 70 4.18 -5.57 -9.48
N LEU A 71 3.07 -4.93 -9.11
CA LEU A 71 2.86 -4.37 -7.78
C LEU A 71 2.04 -5.37 -6.96
N PHE A 72 2.65 -5.97 -5.93
CA PHE A 72 2.00 -6.94 -5.07
C PHE A 72 1.80 -6.35 -3.67
N LEU A 73 0.59 -5.87 -3.41
CA LEU A 73 0.17 -5.34 -2.11
C LEU A 73 -1.19 -5.95 -1.79
N LEU A 74 -1.22 -6.85 -0.82
CA LEU A 74 -2.46 -7.45 -0.32
C LEU A 74 -3.01 -6.64 0.85
N PRO A 75 -4.34 -6.47 0.94
CA PRO A 75 -4.99 -6.00 2.16
C PRO A 75 -4.87 -7.07 3.26
N GLU A 76 -5.10 -6.67 4.49
CA GLU A 76 -5.18 -7.58 5.64
C GLU A 76 -6.64 -7.94 5.94
N VAL A 77 -6.85 -8.98 6.75
CA VAL A 77 -8.19 -9.33 7.24
C VAL A 77 -8.78 -8.14 7.99
N ASP A 78 -10.07 -7.87 7.81
CA ASP A 78 -10.83 -6.72 8.26
C ASP A 78 -10.57 -5.39 7.52
N ASP A 79 -9.66 -5.37 6.55
CA ASP A 79 -9.51 -4.20 5.69
C ASP A 79 -10.72 -3.97 4.79
N GLY A 80 -11.03 -2.71 4.53
CA GLY A 80 -12.08 -2.30 3.61
C GLY A 80 -11.63 -2.42 2.15
N VAL A 81 -12.37 -3.18 1.35
CA VAL A 81 -12.08 -3.41 -0.08
C VAL A 81 -13.26 -3.09 -0.97
N TRP A 82 -12.98 -2.73 -2.22
CA TRP A 82 -13.98 -2.62 -3.27
C TRP A 82 -14.07 -3.94 -4.02
N ILE A 83 -15.28 -4.51 -4.07
CA ILE A 83 -15.59 -5.74 -4.79
C ILE A 83 -16.47 -5.41 -5.99
N GLU A 84 -16.09 -5.97 -7.11
CA GLU A 84 -16.84 -5.99 -8.38
C GLU A 84 -17.10 -7.44 -8.77
N PHE A 85 -17.99 -7.65 -9.73
CA PHE A 85 -18.31 -8.99 -10.23
C PHE A 85 -18.15 -9.00 -11.75
N GLU A 86 -17.35 -9.91 -12.27
CA GLU A 86 -17.08 -10.01 -13.71
C GLU A 86 -18.35 -10.32 -14.48
N GLY A 87 -18.75 -9.39 -15.36
CA GLY A 87 -20.03 -9.48 -16.05
C GLY A 87 -21.27 -9.42 -15.15
N GLY A 88 -21.10 -9.00 -13.88
CA GLY A 88 -22.16 -8.98 -12.87
C GLY A 88 -22.39 -10.32 -12.15
N ASP A 89 -21.63 -11.35 -12.47
CA ASP A 89 -21.77 -12.70 -11.89
C ASP A 89 -21.10 -12.79 -10.51
N VAL A 90 -21.89 -12.99 -9.47
CA VAL A 90 -21.41 -13.09 -8.06
C VAL A 90 -20.44 -14.24 -7.82
N SER A 91 -20.41 -15.25 -8.69
CA SER A 91 -19.44 -16.35 -8.60
C SER A 91 -18.04 -15.97 -9.07
N ARG A 92 -17.89 -14.81 -9.72
CA ARG A 92 -16.63 -14.29 -10.30
C ARG A 92 -16.25 -12.93 -9.72
N PRO A 93 -15.98 -12.85 -8.40
CA PRO A 93 -15.65 -11.60 -7.76
C PRO A 93 -14.24 -11.12 -8.15
N ILE A 94 -14.09 -9.80 -8.19
CA ILE A 94 -12.83 -9.08 -8.40
C ILE A 94 -12.69 -8.06 -7.28
N TRP A 95 -11.52 -7.98 -6.62
CA TRP A 95 -11.21 -6.86 -5.74
C TRP A 95 -10.35 -5.83 -6.47
N SER A 96 -10.71 -4.54 -6.35
CA SER A 96 -10.15 -3.46 -7.16
C SER A 96 -9.66 -2.27 -6.34
N GLY A 97 -9.06 -2.53 -5.19
CA GLY A 97 -8.52 -1.53 -4.29
C GLY A 97 -9.20 -1.51 -2.93
N CYS A 98 -8.72 -0.63 -2.06
CA CYS A 98 -9.15 -0.53 -0.67
C CYS A 98 -9.85 0.81 -0.39
N TRP A 99 -10.50 0.92 0.75
CA TRP A 99 -11.05 2.16 1.29
C TRP A 99 -10.82 2.23 2.79
N TRP A 100 -10.66 3.45 3.30
CA TRP A 100 -10.54 3.70 4.74
C TRP A 100 -11.86 4.16 5.33
N ALA A 101 -12.20 3.67 6.50
CA ALA A 101 -13.20 4.31 7.33
C ALA A 101 -12.59 5.54 8.03
N ARG A 102 -13.46 6.33 8.69
CA ARG A 102 -13.03 7.53 9.41
C ARG A 102 -12.01 7.15 10.51
N GLY A 103 -10.84 7.79 10.47
CA GLY A 103 -9.76 7.58 11.44
C GLY A 103 -8.83 6.40 11.15
N GLN A 104 -8.97 5.74 10.00
CA GLN A 104 -8.10 4.63 9.60
C GLN A 104 -6.92 5.03 8.70
N VAL A 105 -6.91 6.27 8.21
CA VAL A 105 -5.81 6.75 7.37
C VAL A 105 -4.53 6.79 8.20
N PRO A 106 -3.41 6.18 7.72
CA PRO A 106 -2.15 6.15 8.45
C PRO A 106 -1.54 7.56 8.57
N SER A 107 -0.73 7.75 9.62
CA SER A 107 -0.03 9.03 9.86
C SER A 107 1.48 8.86 9.57
N PRO A 108 2.12 9.90 9.00
CA PRO A 108 1.55 11.15 8.51
C PRO A 108 0.90 10.96 7.13
N ALA A 109 -0.29 11.51 6.94
CA ALA A 109 -0.92 11.57 5.62
C ALA A 109 -1.59 12.93 5.43
N GLY A 110 -1.39 13.54 4.28
CA GLY A 110 -1.89 14.86 3.97
C GLY A 110 -1.79 15.18 2.47
N GLU A 111 -2.08 16.42 2.10
CA GLU A 111 -2.09 16.84 0.71
C GLU A 111 -0.71 16.72 0.03
N LYS A 112 0.36 16.88 0.82
CA LYS A 112 1.75 16.85 0.36
C LYS A 112 2.55 15.65 0.85
N GLN A 113 1.93 14.71 1.54
CA GLN A 113 2.54 13.46 1.99
C GLN A 113 2.06 12.30 1.12
N ARG A 114 3.01 11.44 0.71
CA ARG A 114 2.76 10.17 0.01
C ARG A 114 3.36 9.06 0.86
N LEU A 115 2.50 8.19 1.37
CA LEU A 115 2.88 7.21 2.39
C LEU A 115 2.51 5.79 1.95
N LEU A 116 3.48 4.89 2.02
CA LEU A 116 3.26 3.45 2.10
C LEU A 116 3.54 3.03 3.54
N ALA A 117 2.54 2.51 4.23
CA ALA A 117 2.65 2.06 5.61
C ALA A 117 2.11 0.64 5.74
N THR A 118 2.77 -0.19 6.55
CA THR A 118 2.29 -1.52 6.93
C THR A 118 1.72 -1.49 8.34
N SER A 119 0.84 -2.43 8.68
CA SER A 119 0.30 -2.61 10.03
C SER A 119 1.40 -2.85 11.09
N ALA A 120 2.52 -3.45 10.68
CA ALA A 120 3.69 -3.65 11.53
C ALA A 120 4.52 -2.36 11.76
N GLY A 121 4.16 -1.24 11.15
CA GLY A 121 4.80 0.06 11.37
C GLY A 121 6.01 0.38 10.45
N HIS A 122 6.24 -0.40 9.39
CA HIS A 122 7.21 -0.02 8.35
C HIS A 122 6.61 1.07 7.47
N GLN A 123 7.41 2.08 7.12
CA GLN A 123 6.91 3.19 6.31
C GLN A 123 7.92 3.60 5.23
N ILE A 124 7.38 4.00 4.08
CA ILE A 124 8.09 4.78 3.06
C ILE A 124 7.26 6.06 2.85
N LEU A 125 7.84 7.19 3.18
CA LEU A 125 7.20 8.51 3.14
C LEU A 125 7.94 9.40 2.14
N ILE A 126 7.19 10.08 1.28
CA ILE A 126 7.64 11.25 0.54
C ILE A 126 6.91 12.43 1.15
N ASP A 127 7.63 13.36 1.76
CA ASP A 127 7.11 14.57 2.38
C ASP A 127 7.58 15.79 1.62
N GLU A 128 6.67 16.41 0.85
CA GLU A 128 6.97 17.61 0.06
C GLU A 128 7.10 18.88 0.91
N ASP A 129 6.51 18.91 2.12
CA ASP A 129 6.66 20.05 3.03
C ASP A 129 7.99 20.02 3.77
N ALA A 130 8.46 18.82 4.15
CA ALA A 130 9.77 18.64 4.75
C ALA A 130 10.90 18.54 3.71
N ASP A 131 10.56 18.42 2.43
CA ASP A 131 11.48 18.18 1.32
C ASP A 131 12.37 16.95 1.57
N GLU A 132 11.72 15.82 1.92
CA GLU A 132 12.45 14.59 2.23
C GLU A 132 11.75 13.32 1.73
N ILE A 133 12.57 12.27 1.52
CA ILE A 133 12.13 10.88 1.38
C ILE A 133 12.64 10.13 2.60
N ARG A 134 11.73 9.46 3.32
CA ARG A 134 12.04 8.74 4.55
C ARG A 134 11.61 7.28 4.47
N VAL A 135 12.50 6.39 4.87
CA VAL A 135 12.18 4.97 5.12
C VAL A 135 12.37 4.70 6.60
N THR A 136 11.34 4.19 7.26
CA THR A 136 11.34 3.95 8.71
C THR A 136 11.05 2.48 9.00
N HIS A 137 11.86 1.91 9.89
CA HIS A 137 11.65 0.60 10.48
C HIS A 137 11.13 0.75 11.92
N PRO A 138 10.11 -0.01 12.37
CA PRO A 138 9.54 0.12 13.73
C PRO A 138 10.56 -0.13 14.86
N GLY A 139 11.67 -0.83 14.59
CA GLY A 139 12.79 -1.00 15.49
C GLY A 139 13.74 0.21 15.60
N GLY A 140 13.38 1.37 15.06
CA GLY A 140 14.13 2.63 15.18
C GLY A 140 15.21 2.84 14.11
N GLY A 141 15.24 2.02 13.05
CA GLY A 141 16.07 2.26 11.87
C GLY A 141 15.43 3.32 10.97
N GLU A 142 16.22 4.27 10.49
CA GLU A 142 15.78 5.32 9.56
C GLU A 142 16.78 5.52 8.44
N PHE A 143 16.26 5.73 7.22
CA PHE A 143 16.99 6.25 6.08
C PHE A 143 16.27 7.48 5.56
N VAL A 144 16.94 8.61 5.52
CA VAL A 144 16.37 9.90 5.09
C VAL A 144 17.22 10.50 3.99
N ILE A 145 16.57 10.90 2.91
CA ILE A 145 17.13 11.75 1.85
C ILE A 145 16.45 13.10 1.98
N GLY A 146 17.14 14.10 2.48
CA GLY A 146 16.67 15.48 2.56
C GLY A 146 17.36 16.38 1.53
N ALA A 147 16.99 17.65 1.49
CA ALA A 147 17.48 18.65 0.54
C ALA A 147 19.00 18.87 0.59
N SER A 148 19.62 18.73 1.77
CA SER A 148 21.04 19.05 1.98
C SER A 148 21.85 17.88 2.51
N GLU A 149 21.21 16.80 2.94
CA GLU A 149 21.89 15.66 3.54
C GLU A 149 21.17 14.35 3.32
N ILE A 150 21.94 13.26 3.38
CA ILE A 150 21.44 11.89 3.45
C ILE A 150 21.85 11.33 4.82
N THR A 151 20.90 10.77 5.55
CA THR A 151 21.12 10.19 6.87
C THR A 151 20.70 8.73 6.90
N LEU A 152 21.54 7.87 7.48
CA LEU A 152 21.23 6.50 7.85
C LEU A 152 21.45 6.36 9.36
N LYS A 153 20.40 5.97 10.09
CA LYS A 153 20.44 5.92 11.56
C LYS A 153 19.88 4.62 12.10
N LEU A 154 20.53 4.06 13.09
CA LEU A 154 20.03 2.94 13.89
C LEU A 154 20.52 3.10 15.35
N GLY A 155 19.59 3.39 16.25
CA GLY A 155 19.92 3.67 17.65
C GLY A 155 20.87 4.86 17.80
N ALA A 156 22.06 4.64 18.40
CA ALA A 156 23.09 5.66 18.57
C ALA A 156 24.04 5.79 17.38
N CYS A 157 23.97 4.88 16.39
CA CYS A 157 24.83 4.92 15.22
C CYS A 157 24.16 5.75 14.11
N GLU A 158 24.92 6.70 13.56
CA GLU A 158 24.47 7.59 12.48
C GLU A 158 25.57 7.76 11.43
N LEU A 159 25.17 7.60 10.16
CA LEU A 159 25.96 8.01 9.00
C LEU A 159 25.26 9.19 8.34
N LYS A 160 25.96 10.32 8.22
CA LYS A 160 25.48 11.54 7.57
C LYS A 160 26.37 11.86 6.37
N ILE A 161 25.76 12.11 5.22
CA ILE A 161 26.43 12.52 3.99
C ILE A 161 25.89 13.89 3.60
N THR A 162 26.76 14.85 3.41
CA THR A 162 26.44 16.20 2.91
C THR A 162 27.23 16.48 1.64
N ALA A 163 27.04 17.65 1.04
CA ALA A 163 27.80 18.08 -0.13
C ALA A 163 29.33 18.19 0.13
N SER A 164 29.76 18.31 1.38
CA SER A 164 31.16 18.58 1.75
C SER A 164 31.83 17.48 2.57
N GLU A 165 31.05 16.61 3.20
CA GLU A 165 31.61 15.60 4.11
C GLU A 165 30.76 14.33 4.23
N ILE A 166 31.43 13.24 4.59
CA ILE A 166 30.83 12.03 5.15
C ILE A 166 31.20 12.01 6.63
N ASN A 167 30.18 11.86 7.48
CA ASN A 167 30.30 11.91 8.93
C ASN A 167 29.70 10.66 9.56
N LEU A 168 30.45 9.99 10.41
CA LEU A 168 29.98 8.84 11.18
C LEU A 168 29.99 9.16 12.68
N ASN A 169 28.87 8.93 13.34
CA ASN A 169 28.68 9.11 14.77
C ASN A 169 29.17 10.47 15.26
N ASN A 170 28.64 11.55 14.66
CA ASN A 170 28.89 12.93 15.05
C ASN A 170 30.40 13.28 15.14
N GLY A 171 31.18 12.92 14.13
CA GLY A 171 32.59 13.26 14.01
C GLY A 171 33.57 12.19 14.47
N MET A 172 33.10 11.04 14.94
CA MET A 172 34.00 9.90 15.24
C MET A 172 34.81 9.46 14.04
N VAL A 173 34.24 9.51 12.85
CA VAL A 173 34.93 9.41 11.55
C VAL A 173 34.38 10.51 10.67
N LYS A 174 35.24 11.33 10.09
CA LYS A 174 34.88 12.37 9.12
C LYS A 174 35.79 12.28 7.90
N VAL A 175 35.17 12.32 6.71
CA VAL A 175 35.89 12.35 5.42
C VAL A 175 35.42 13.57 4.65
N THR A 176 36.37 14.38 4.18
CA THR A 176 36.15 15.59 3.38
C THR A 176 37.07 15.60 2.17
N ALA A 177 36.94 16.59 1.29
CA ALA A 177 37.87 16.77 0.17
C ALA A 177 39.33 17.03 0.60
N ALA A 178 39.56 17.53 1.84
CA ALA A 178 40.87 17.81 2.38
C ALA A 178 41.53 16.60 3.07
N GLY A 179 40.79 15.55 3.38
CA GLY A 179 41.32 14.36 4.06
C GLY A 179 40.32 13.70 4.99
N ALA A 180 40.82 12.85 5.87
CA ALA A 180 40.02 12.13 6.86
C ALA A 180 40.47 12.43 8.29
N SER A 181 39.54 12.46 9.23
CA SER A 181 39.79 12.57 10.66
C SER A 181 39.07 11.46 11.43
N LEU A 182 39.67 11.03 12.53
CA LEU A 182 39.14 10.01 13.43
C LEU A 182 39.08 10.58 14.87
N VAL A 183 38.14 10.09 15.67
CA VAL A 183 37.98 10.39 17.08
C VAL A 183 37.89 11.91 17.31
N ASN A 184 36.93 12.57 16.65
CA ASN A 184 36.69 14.01 16.76
C ASN A 184 38.00 14.85 16.57
N ASP A 185 38.68 14.59 15.42
CA ASP A 185 39.93 15.28 15.06
C ASP A 185 41.20 14.94 15.91
N ALA A 186 41.14 13.95 16.79
CA ALA A 186 42.32 13.50 17.51
C ALA A 186 43.37 12.86 16.61
N PHE A 187 42.96 12.32 15.45
CA PHE A 187 43.85 11.77 14.44
C PHE A 187 43.40 12.22 13.04
N LYS A 188 44.32 12.83 12.28
CA LYS A 188 44.04 13.37 10.93
C LYS A 188 44.95 12.80 9.87
N ILE A 189 44.43 12.57 8.69
CA ILE A 189 45.17 12.18 7.47
C ILE A 189 44.73 13.13 6.36
N GLY A 190 45.66 13.85 5.77
CA GLY A 190 45.40 14.81 4.70
C GLY A 190 46.08 16.15 4.97
N ALA A 191 46.01 17.01 3.94
CA ALA A 191 46.60 18.35 4.01
C ALA A 191 45.70 19.35 4.75
#